data_c7dcf9d7156fb9c5defd7f857ab2a40a
#
_entry.id   c7dcf9d7156fb9c5defd7f857ab2a40a
#
_cell.length_a   1.000
_cell.length_b   1.000
_cell.length_c   1.000
_cell.angle_alpha   90.00
_cell.angle_beta   90.00
_cell.angle_gamma   90.00
#
_symmetry.space_group_name_H-M   'P 1'
#
loop_
_entity.id
_entity.type
_entity.pdbx_description
1 polymer ?
#
loop_
_entity_poly.entity_id
_entity_poly.type
_entity_poly.pdbx_seq_one_letter_code
_entity_poly.pdbx_strand_id
1 'polypeptide(L)'
;PVYTPDDLKGMKIRVQASPTNVRMMDLMGAAAVPMSYGEVYTAIQQGVIDGAENSEMALTTMKHGEVAKYYTYNQHQIVPDLLVANLKFLEGLPPEERKIFDEAARISTEVEVQAWDEQIEDVKKQAEEMGVVFIETDMEPFRQKVLPLHEEVLKDNPRLVPIYDSIQSIQNAALDGEERSRNE
;
A
#
# COMPACT_ATOMS: atom_id res chain seq x y z
N PRO A 1 8.19 10.37 14.41
CA PRO A 1 7.22 9.29 14.55
C PRO A 1 5.79 9.79 14.34
N VAL A 2 4.93 8.97 13.77
CA VAL A 2 3.51 9.25 13.55
C VAL A 2 2.71 8.18 14.29
N TYR A 3 1.91 8.57 15.27
CA TYR A 3 1.05 7.68 16.05
C TYR A 3 -0.43 7.90 15.72
N THR A 4 -0.77 9.11 15.30
CA THR A 4 -2.13 9.53 14.98
C THR A 4 -2.12 10.42 13.74
N PRO A 5 -3.27 10.64 13.07
CA PRO A 5 -3.35 11.61 11.97
C PRO A 5 -2.93 13.03 12.35
N ASP A 6 -3.07 13.39 13.62
CA ASP A 6 -2.70 14.74 14.08
C ASP A 6 -1.19 14.99 14.04
N ASP A 7 -0.37 13.91 14.12
CA ASP A 7 1.08 13.99 13.98
C ASP A 7 1.52 14.30 12.54
N LEU A 8 0.64 14.09 11.55
CA LEU A 8 0.90 14.41 10.14
C LEU A 8 0.76 15.91 9.82
N LYS A 9 0.17 16.70 10.73
CA LYS A 9 -0.07 18.12 10.48
C LYS A 9 1.23 18.88 10.25
N GLY A 10 1.28 19.55 9.08
CA GLY A 10 2.44 20.32 8.65
C GLY A 10 3.58 19.52 8.04
N MET A 11 3.51 18.18 8.05
CA MET A 11 4.47 17.33 7.36
C MET A 11 4.23 17.32 5.86
N LYS A 12 5.29 17.32 5.08
CA LYS A 12 5.30 17.12 3.63
C LYS A 12 5.55 15.64 3.36
N ILE A 13 4.51 14.94 2.96
CA ILE A 13 4.59 13.50 2.69
C ILE A 13 4.53 13.24 1.19
N ARG A 14 5.55 12.58 0.68
CA ARG A 14 5.56 12.16 -0.72
C ARG A 14 4.49 11.12 -0.98
N VAL A 15 3.78 11.29 -2.07
CA VAL A 15 2.83 10.33 -2.63
C VAL A 15 3.12 10.08 -4.10
N GLN A 16 2.53 9.02 -4.66
CA GLN A 16 2.52 8.83 -6.11
C GLN A 16 1.74 9.96 -6.79
N ALA A 17 2.02 10.22 -8.06
CA ALA A 17 1.31 11.22 -8.87
C ALA A 17 -0.11 10.74 -9.24
N SER A 18 -0.93 10.53 -8.23
CA SER A 18 -2.32 10.08 -8.30
C SER A 18 -3.20 11.09 -7.56
N PRO A 19 -4.25 11.64 -8.19
CA PRO A 19 -5.20 12.53 -7.51
C PRO A 19 -5.80 11.90 -6.24
N THR A 20 -6.06 10.59 -6.28
CA THR A 20 -6.60 9.85 -5.13
C THR A 20 -5.60 9.82 -3.97
N ASN A 21 -4.31 9.54 -4.25
CA ASN A 21 -3.28 9.51 -3.21
C ASN A 21 -3.02 10.90 -2.62
N VAL A 22 -3.03 11.94 -3.46
CA VAL A 22 -2.95 13.34 -3.00
C VAL A 22 -4.11 13.64 -2.06
N ARG A 23 -5.35 13.37 -2.49
CA ARG A 23 -6.55 13.64 -1.70
C ARG A 23 -6.58 12.87 -0.38
N MET A 24 -6.17 11.61 -0.41
CA MET A 24 -6.06 10.76 0.78
C MET A 24 -5.10 11.39 1.81
N MET A 25 -3.91 11.77 1.39
CA MET A 25 -2.91 12.34 2.29
C MET A 25 -3.34 13.70 2.85
N ASP A 26 -3.98 14.55 2.03
CA ASP A 26 -4.54 15.83 2.47
C ASP A 26 -5.64 15.62 3.52
N LEU A 27 -6.51 14.62 3.35
CA LEU A 27 -7.54 14.27 4.33
C LEU A 27 -6.94 13.78 5.66
N MET A 28 -5.80 13.10 5.62
CA MET A 28 -5.06 12.71 6.81
C MET A 28 -4.40 13.90 7.53
N GLY A 29 -4.26 15.06 6.86
CA GLY A 29 -3.75 16.29 7.43
C GLY A 29 -2.32 16.66 7.07
N ALA A 30 -1.63 15.86 6.25
CA ALA A 30 -0.32 16.20 5.72
C ALA A 30 -0.41 17.03 4.43
N ALA A 31 0.68 17.66 4.03
CA ALA A 31 0.83 18.25 2.70
C ALA A 31 1.33 17.16 1.74
N ALA A 32 0.48 16.71 0.82
CA ALA A 32 0.85 15.74 -0.18
C ALA A 32 1.84 16.33 -1.20
N VAL A 33 2.93 15.63 -1.47
CA VAL A 33 3.95 16.03 -2.46
C VAL A 33 4.08 14.94 -3.53
N PRO A 34 3.38 15.06 -4.66
CA PRO A 34 3.53 14.13 -5.77
C PRO A 34 4.97 14.14 -6.32
N MET A 35 5.61 12.97 -6.36
CA MET A 35 7.02 12.87 -6.76
C MET A 35 7.31 11.49 -7.33
N SER A 36 8.27 11.39 -8.28
CA SER A 36 8.73 10.11 -8.80
C SER A 36 9.42 9.28 -7.71
N TYR A 37 9.31 7.94 -7.80
CA TYR A 37 9.82 7.04 -6.76
C TYR A 37 11.34 7.17 -6.57
N GLY A 38 12.09 7.33 -7.66
CA GLY A 38 13.56 7.44 -7.62
C GLY A 38 14.08 8.72 -6.95
N GLU A 39 13.23 9.73 -6.74
CA GLU A 39 13.66 11.00 -6.13
C GLU A 39 13.49 11.01 -4.60
N VAL A 40 12.74 10.06 -4.05
CA VAL A 40 12.29 10.05 -2.63
C VAL A 40 13.47 10.04 -1.66
N TYR A 41 14.45 9.16 -1.85
CA TYR A 41 15.64 9.08 -0.99
C TYR A 41 16.32 10.44 -0.84
N THR A 42 16.63 11.06 -1.97
CA THR A 42 17.32 12.36 -2.00
C THR A 42 16.46 13.47 -1.40
N ALA A 43 15.16 13.45 -1.67
CA ALA A 43 14.24 14.46 -1.14
C ALA A 43 14.10 14.39 0.39
N ILE A 44 14.06 13.18 0.99
CA ILE A 44 14.10 13.02 2.45
C ILE A 44 15.45 13.46 2.99
N GLN A 45 16.55 13.01 2.38
CA GLN A 45 17.91 13.33 2.82
C GLN A 45 18.14 14.85 2.86
N GLN A 46 17.60 15.58 1.89
CA GLN A 46 17.73 17.04 1.79
C GLN A 46 16.68 17.82 2.58
N GLY A 47 15.72 17.14 3.24
CA GLY A 47 14.64 17.80 3.96
C GLY A 47 13.62 18.53 3.07
N VAL A 48 13.54 18.16 1.78
CA VAL A 48 12.51 18.68 0.85
C VAL A 48 11.15 18.13 1.23
N ILE A 49 11.12 16.87 1.66
CA ILE A 49 9.95 16.18 2.24
C ILE A 49 10.32 15.60 3.60
N ASP A 50 9.33 15.42 4.45
CA ASP A 50 9.50 14.89 5.81
C ASP A 50 9.34 13.36 5.86
N GLY A 51 8.72 12.77 4.84
CA GLY A 51 8.50 11.34 4.73
C GLY A 51 7.84 10.92 3.42
N ALA A 52 7.54 9.63 3.32
CA ALA A 52 6.86 9.05 2.16
C ALA A 52 6.02 7.85 2.59
N GLU A 53 4.95 7.56 1.87
CA GLU A 53 4.20 6.32 2.00
C GLU A 53 4.80 5.22 1.08
N ASN A 54 4.92 4.01 1.58
CA ASN A 54 5.30 2.81 0.82
C ASN A 54 5.23 1.56 1.71
N SER A 55 5.44 0.39 1.09
CA SER A 55 5.68 -0.85 1.82
C SER A 55 7.07 -0.88 2.48
N GLU A 56 7.28 -1.79 3.42
CA GLU A 56 8.55 -2.01 4.12
C GLU A 56 9.72 -2.25 3.16
N MET A 57 9.43 -2.85 2.00
CA MET A 57 10.45 -3.13 0.97
C MET A 57 11.27 -1.90 0.61
N ALA A 58 10.67 -0.71 0.60
CA ALA A 58 11.36 0.54 0.29
C ALA A 58 12.47 0.89 1.27
N LEU A 59 12.38 0.43 2.51
CA LEU A 59 13.39 0.71 3.55
C LEU A 59 14.77 0.16 3.15
N THR A 60 14.82 -1.01 2.53
CA THR A 60 16.06 -1.67 2.12
C THR A 60 16.33 -1.51 0.63
N THR A 61 15.38 -1.83 -0.26
CA THR A 61 15.59 -1.83 -1.72
C THR A 61 15.89 -0.44 -2.27
N MET A 62 15.25 0.60 -1.72
CA MET A 62 15.46 2.01 -2.06
C MET A 62 16.26 2.77 -1.00
N LYS A 63 16.75 2.06 0.02
CA LYS A 63 17.55 2.59 1.12
C LYS A 63 16.87 3.69 1.94
N HIS A 64 15.52 3.75 1.91
CA HIS A 64 14.79 4.78 2.66
C HIS A 64 15.09 4.70 4.16
N GLY A 65 15.39 3.51 4.72
CA GLY A 65 15.77 3.30 6.12
C GLY A 65 17.07 4.01 6.54
N GLU A 66 17.94 4.41 5.59
CA GLU A 66 19.11 5.21 5.89
C GLU A 66 18.75 6.66 6.27
N VAL A 67 17.67 7.21 5.69
CA VAL A 67 17.27 8.62 5.79
C VAL A 67 15.96 8.85 6.55
N ALA A 68 15.13 7.81 6.75
CA ALA A 68 13.90 7.83 7.53
C ALA A 68 13.97 6.76 8.62
N LYS A 69 13.82 7.16 9.89
CA LYS A 69 14.05 6.29 11.06
C LYS A 69 12.79 5.76 11.72
N TYR A 70 11.62 6.14 11.24
CA TYR A 70 10.34 5.69 11.77
C TYR A 70 9.49 5.14 10.62
N TYR A 71 8.92 3.96 10.82
CA TYR A 71 7.97 3.34 9.91
C TYR A 71 6.68 3.06 10.68
N THR A 72 5.57 3.66 10.26
CA THR A 72 4.28 3.57 10.94
C THR A 72 3.32 2.69 10.16
N TYR A 73 2.80 1.65 10.81
CA TYR A 73 1.74 0.80 10.27
C TYR A 73 0.38 1.44 10.49
N ASN A 74 -0.07 2.24 9.55
CA ASN A 74 -1.42 2.81 9.55
C ASN A 74 -2.36 2.15 8.53
N GLN A 75 -1.85 1.20 7.73
CA GLN A 75 -2.59 0.39 6.76
C GLN A 75 -3.55 1.21 5.86
N HIS A 76 -3.10 2.38 5.44
CA HIS A 76 -3.91 3.35 4.70
C HIS A 76 -4.27 2.91 3.29
N GLN A 77 -3.57 1.92 2.73
CA GLN A 77 -3.74 1.50 1.34
C GLN A 77 -3.30 0.04 1.14
N ILE A 78 -4.04 -0.68 0.29
CA ILE A 78 -3.62 -1.96 -0.28
C ILE A 78 -3.42 -1.75 -1.78
N VAL A 79 -2.21 -2.02 -2.27
CA VAL A 79 -1.87 -1.90 -3.69
C VAL A 79 -1.55 -3.31 -4.22
N PRO A 80 -2.47 -3.97 -4.95
CA PRO A 80 -2.19 -5.27 -5.51
C PRO A 80 -1.23 -5.15 -6.70
N ASP A 81 -0.24 -6.01 -6.76
CA ASP A 81 0.56 -6.21 -7.97
C ASP A 81 -0.20 -7.06 -8.97
N LEU A 82 -0.17 -6.67 -10.24
CA LEU A 82 -0.90 -7.35 -11.31
C LEU A 82 0.06 -7.84 -12.38
N LEU A 83 0.09 -9.16 -12.58
CA LEU A 83 0.76 -9.74 -13.74
C LEU A 83 -0.13 -9.52 -14.98
N VAL A 84 0.35 -8.71 -15.92
CA VAL A 84 -0.41 -8.35 -17.13
C VAL A 84 0.27 -8.80 -18.39
N ALA A 85 -0.52 -9.15 -19.42
CA ALA A 85 -0.02 -9.50 -20.73
C ALA A 85 -0.87 -8.85 -21.83
N ASN A 86 -0.30 -8.70 -23.03
CA ASN A 86 -1.03 -8.17 -24.18
C ASN A 86 -2.11 -9.16 -24.61
N LEU A 87 -3.37 -8.72 -24.61
CA LEU A 87 -4.51 -9.57 -24.95
C LEU A 87 -4.40 -10.19 -26.36
N LYS A 88 -4.04 -9.38 -27.37
CA LYS A 88 -3.89 -9.88 -28.75
C LYS A 88 -2.79 -10.93 -28.90
N PHE A 89 -1.72 -10.80 -28.10
CA PHE A 89 -0.68 -11.82 -28.04
C PHE A 89 -1.25 -13.14 -27.50
N LEU A 90 -1.95 -13.07 -26.37
CA LEU A 90 -2.55 -14.27 -25.76
C LEU A 90 -3.62 -14.93 -26.62
N GLU A 91 -4.44 -14.14 -27.32
CA GLU A 91 -5.47 -14.63 -28.25
C GLU A 91 -4.85 -15.23 -29.52
N GLY A 92 -3.64 -14.81 -29.91
CA GLY A 92 -2.90 -15.34 -31.06
C GLY A 92 -2.15 -16.64 -30.78
N LEU A 93 -2.06 -17.09 -29.54
CA LEU A 93 -1.37 -18.33 -29.19
C LEU A 93 -2.19 -19.58 -29.59
N PRO A 94 -1.53 -20.63 -30.07
CA PRO A 94 -2.16 -21.95 -30.17
C PRO A 94 -2.69 -22.41 -28.80
N PRO A 95 -3.79 -23.18 -28.75
CA PRO A 95 -4.41 -23.58 -27.49
C PRO A 95 -3.46 -24.26 -26.47
N GLU A 96 -2.52 -25.05 -26.96
CA GLU A 96 -1.55 -25.75 -26.09
C GLU A 96 -0.51 -24.77 -25.51
N GLU A 97 -0.06 -23.78 -26.30
CA GLU A 97 0.85 -22.75 -25.82
C GLU A 97 0.13 -21.80 -24.84
N ARG A 98 -1.14 -21.49 -25.08
CA ARG A 98 -1.95 -20.69 -24.17
C ARG A 98 -2.08 -21.36 -22.81
N LYS A 99 -2.29 -22.67 -22.72
CA LYS A 99 -2.31 -23.42 -21.45
C LYS A 99 -0.99 -23.31 -20.70
N ILE A 100 0.14 -23.37 -21.42
CA ILE A 100 1.47 -23.22 -20.80
C ILE A 100 1.61 -21.83 -20.20
N PHE A 101 1.16 -20.78 -20.91
CA PHE A 101 1.18 -19.41 -20.40
C PHE A 101 0.32 -19.23 -19.16
N ASP A 102 -0.91 -19.75 -19.18
CA ASP A 102 -1.84 -19.65 -18.06
C ASP A 102 -1.30 -20.38 -16.82
N GLU A 103 -0.71 -21.57 -17.01
CA GLU A 103 -0.09 -22.32 -15.91
C GLU A 103 1.19 -21.65 -15.37
N ALA A 104 2.02 -21.10 -16.25
CA ALA A 104 3.21 -20.37 -15.84
C ALA A 104 2.84 -19.10 -15.05
N ALA A 105 1.79 -18.39 -15.45
CA ALA A 105 1.30 -17.22 -14.73
C ALA A 105 0.78 -17.61 -13.34
N ARG A 106 0.03 -18.72 -13.21
CA ARG A 106 -0.45 -19.24 -11.94
C ARG A 106 0.71 -19.58 -11.00
N ILE A 107 1.68 -20.34 -11.49
CA ILE A 107 2.87 -20.73 -10.70
C ILE A 107 3.67 -19.49 -10.30
N SER A 108 3.87 -18.53 -11.22
CA SER A 108 4.57 -17.28 -10.93
C SER A 108 3.91 -16.49 -9.79
N THR A 109 2.58 -16.40 -9.80
CA THR A 109 1.83 -15.71 -8.74
C THR A 109 1.98 -16.41 -7.39
N GLU A 110 1.90 -17.75 -7.36
CA GLU A 110 2.07 -18.52 -6.12
C GLU A 110 3.48 -18.36 -5.52
N VAL A 111 4.49 -18.40 -6.38
CA VAL A 111 5.90 -18.22 -5.96
C VAL A 111 6.13 -16.78 -5.48
N GLU A 112 5.54 -15.80 -6.15
CA GLU A 112 5.69 -14.39 -5.78
C GLU A 112 5.08 -14.10 -4.40
N VAL A 113 3.86 -14.57 -4.13
CA VAL A 113 3.21 -14.39 -2.83
C VAL A 113 4.07 -14.98 -1.70
N GLN A 114 4.57 -16.21 -1.86
CA GLN A 114 5.43 -16.83 -0.86
C GLN A 114 6.74 -16.05 -0.68
N ALA A 115 7.39 -15.67 -1.78
CA ALA A 115 8.65 -14.92 -1.74
C ALA A 115 8.48 -13.54 -1.10
N TRP A 116 7.32 -12.89 -1.30
CA TRP A 116 7.00 -11.62 -0.68
C TRP A 116 6.93 -11.73 0.84
N ASP A 117 6.20 -12.72 1.35
CA ASP A 117 6.05 -12.93 2.80
C ASP A 117 7.42 -13.21 3.46
N GLU A 118 8.24 -14.07 2.85
CA GLU A 118 9.59 -14.36 3.33
C GLU A 118 10.49 -13.09 3.31
N GLN A 119 10.39 -12.29 2.26
CA GLN A 119 11.18 -11.08 2.08
C GLN A 119 10.83 -9.98 3.09
N ILE A 120 9.55 -9.83 3.47
CA ILE A 120 9.13 -8.82 4.46
C ILE A 120 9.82 -9.04 5.81
N GLU A 121 9.92 -10.29 6.27
CA GLU A 121 10.59 -10.59 7.54
C GLU A 121 12.10 -10.23 7.50
N ASP A 122 12.76 -10.50 6.37
CA ASP A 122 14.17 -10.14 6.20
C ASP A 122 14.38 -8.63 6.09
N VAL A 123 13.47 -7.94 5.40
CA VAL A 123 13.49 -6.46 5.28
C VAL A 123 13.32 -5.80 6.64
N LYS A 124 12.41 -6.28 7.49
CA LYS A 124 12.22 -5.74 8.85
C LYS A 124 13.52 -5.83 9.66
N LYS A 125 14.17 -7.01 9.68
CA LYS A 125 15.45 -7.20 10.38
C LYS A 125 16.54 -6.25 9.88
N GLN A 126 16.69 -6.15 8.55
CA GLN A 126 17.69 -5.26 7.96
C GLN A 126 17.39 -3.78 8.26
N ALA A 127 16.12 -3.37 8.24
CA ALA A 127 15.72 -2.01 8.57
C ALA A 127 15.99 -1.69 10.06
N GLU A 128 15.73 -2.62 10.97
CA GLU A 128 16.08 -2.48 12.39
C GLU A 128 17.60 -2.32 12.59
N GLU A 129 18.42 -3.07 11.85
CA GLU A 129 19.88 -2.92 11.85
C GLU A 129 20.32 -1.53 11.33
N MET A 130 19.56 -0.92 10.43
CA MET A 130 19.75 0.48 10.00
C MET A 130 19.27 1.51 11.06
N GLY A 131 18.65 1.05 12.15
CA GLY A 131 18.10 1.90 13.21
C GLY A 131 16.68 2.40 12.93
N VAL A 132 15.92 1.73 12.06
CA VAL A 132 14.50 2.02 11.86
C VAL A 132 13.69 1.47 13.04
N VAL A 133 12.74 2.25 13.50
CA VAL A 133 11.78 1.88 14.54
C VAL A 133 10.41 1.69 13.89
N PHE A 134 9.87 0.48 14.00
CA PHE A 134 8.51 0.18 13.56
C PHE A 134 7.50 0.58 14.63
N ILE A 135 6.42 1.22 14.21
CA ILE A 135 5.38 1.78 15.08
C ILE A 135 4.04 1.16 14.69
N GLU A 136 3.45 0.42 15.63
CA GLU A 136 2.07 -0.02 15.52
C GLU A 136 1.13 1.09 15.99
N THR A 137 0.05 1.34 15.24
CA THR A 137 -0.92 2.38 15.58
C THR A 137 -2.34 1.83 15.59
N ASP A 138 -3.24 2.56 16.25
CA ASP A 138 -4.67 2.41 16.00
C ASP A 138 -4.99 2.94 14.60
N MET A 139 -5.49 2.09 13.73
CA MET A 139 -5.83 2.43 12.35
C MET A 139 -7.13 3.22 12.23
N GLU A 140 -8.04 3.09 13.19
CA GLU A 140 -9.38 3.67 13.07
C GLU A 140 -9.37 5.20 12.95
N PRO A 141 -8.55 5.98 13.68
CA PRO A 141 -8.44 7.42 13.46
C PRO A 141 -8.01 7.80 12.03
N PHE A 142 -7.09 7.03 11.41
CA PHE A 142 -6.66 7.25 10.03
C PHE A 142 -7.79 6.90 9.05
N ARG A 143 -8.45 5.76 9.25
CA ARG A 143 -9.57 5.32 8.45
C ARG A 143 -10.71 6.35 8.43
N GLN A 144 -11.09 6.89 9.60
CA GLN A 144 -12.13 7.91 9.72
C GLN A 144 -11.83 9.18 8.91
N LYS A 145 -10.55 9.58 8.84
CA LYS A 145 -10.13 10.75 8.05
C LYS A 145 -10.35 10.57 6.55
N VAL A 146 -10.22 9.35 6.03
CA VAL A 146 -10.28 9.08 4.58
C VAL A 146 -11.65 8.61 4.08
N LEU A 147 -12.62 8.33 4.96
CA LEU A 147 -13.98 7.95 4.54
C LEU A 147 -14.61 8.90 3.52
N PRO A 148 -14.47 10.24 3.61
CA PRO A 148 -15.01 11.14 2.60
C PRO A 148 -14.47 10.88 1.18
N LEU A 149 -13.23 10.37 1.05
CA LEU A 149 -12.65 10.01 -0.24
C LEU A 149 -13.42 8.88 -0.93
N HIS A 150 -13.88 7.88 -0.15
CA HIS A 150 -14.67 6.79 -0.70
C HIS A 150 -15.95 7.32 -1.35
N GLU A 151 -16.66 8.22 -0.66
CA GLU A 151 -17.89 8.84 -1.19
C GLU A 151 -17.61 9.67 -2.45
N GLU A 152 -16.53 10.47 -2.44
CA GLU A 152 -16.08 11.28 -3.59
C GLU A 152 -15.83 10.38 -4.80
N VAL A 153 -15.04 9.32 -4.64
CA VAL A 153 -14.67 8.39 -5.73
C VAL A 153 -15.87 7.63 -6.28
N LEU A 154 -16.76 7.14 -5.41
CA LEU A 154 -17.95 6.39 -5.82
C LEU A 154 -18.96 7.28 -6.54
N LYS A 155 -19.10 8.54 -6.12
CA LYS A 155 -19.93 9.53 -6.79
C LYS A 155 -19.43 9.83 -8.20
N ASP A 156 -18.13 9.99 -8.37
CA ASP A 156 -17.51 10.29 -9.66
C ASP A 156 -17.43 9.05 -10.58
N ASN A 157 -17.44 7.86 -9.98
CA ASN A 157 -17.32 6.58 -10.69
C ASN A 157 -18.36 5.55 -10.21
N PRO A 158 -19.67 5.73 -10.51
CA PRO A 158 -20.73 4.84 -10.01
C PRO A 158 -20.55 3.35 -10.36
N ARG A 159 -19.82 3.05 -11.43
CA ARG A 159 -19.48 1.65 -11.82
C ARG A 159 -18.63 0.90 -10.79
N LEU A 160 -17.99 1.62 -9.87
CA LEU A 160 -17.19 1.02 -8.80
C LEU A 160 -18.03 0.59 -7.59
N VAL A 161 -19.27 1.07 -7.48
CA VAL A 161 -20.15 0.75 -6.33
C VAL A 161 -20.28 -0.75 -6.09
N PRO A 162 -20.59 -1.61 -7.09
CA PRO A 162 -20.71 -3.05 -6.84
C PRO A 162 -19.41 -3.70 -6.35
N ILE A 163 -18.25 -3.19 -6.81
CA ILE A 163 -16.92 -3.68 -6.38
C ILE A 163 -16.67 -3.26 -4.94
N TYR A 164 -16.94 -2.00 -4.62
CA TYR A 164 -16.81 -1.46 -3.28
C TYR A 164 -17.69 -2.23 -2.27
N ASP A 165 -18.96 -2.43 -2.59
CA ASP A 165 -19.90 -3.18 -1.75
C ASP A 165 -19.43 -4.62 -1.50
N SER A 166 -18.87 -5.26 -2.53
CA SER A 166 -18.29 -6.60 -2.42
C SER A 166 -17.10 -6.63 -1.45
N ILE A 167 -16.18 -5.66 -1.55
CA ILE A 167 -15.04 -5.53 -0.64
C ILE A 167 -15.52 -5.29 0.79
N GLN A 168 -16.46 -4.37 1.01
CA GLN A 168 -17.02 -4.08 2.33
C GLN A 168 -17.70 -5.31 2.95
N SER A 169 -18.42 -6.08 2.15
CA SER A 169 -19.06 -7.32 2.61
C SER A 169 -18.04 -8.36 3.10
N ILE A 170 -16.91 -8.51 2.40
CA ILE A 170 -15.84 -9.44 2.80
C ILE A 170 -15.16 -8.97 4.08
N GLN A 171 -14.86 -7.67 4.18
CA GLN A 171 -14.25 -7.09 5.39
C GLN A 171 -15.14 -7.26 6.63
N ASN A 172 -16.43 -6.97 6.51
CA ASN A 172 -17.38 -7.14 7.62
C ASN A 172 -17.50 -8.60 8.05
N ALA A 173 -17.53 -9.54 7.11
CA ALA A 173 -17.57 -10.97 7.42
C ALA A 173 -16.30 -11.46 8.14
N ALA A 174 -15.12 -10.91 7.80
CA ALA A 174 -13.89 -11.23 8.48
C ALA A 174 -13.87 -10.71 9.93
N LEU A 175 -14.31 -9.46 10.16
CA LEU A 175 -14.42 -8.87 11.49
C LEU A 175 -15.38 -9.64 12.39
N ASP A 176 -16.56 -10.02 11.88
CA ASP A 176 -17.54 -10.84 12.61
C ASP A 176 -16.99 -12.22 13.00
N GLY A 177 -16.11 -12.80 12.15
CA GLY A 177 -15.42 -14.05 12.40
C GLY A 177 -14.40 -13.96 13.53
N GLU A 178 -13.60 -12.89 13.54
CA GLU A 178 -12.60 -12.62 14.58
C GLU A 178 -13.25 -12.33 15.96
N GLU A 179 -14.35 -11.59 15.99
CA GLU A 179 -15.08 -11.33 17.23
C GLU A 179 -15.67 -12.61 17.85
N ARG A 180 -16.15 -13.52 17.02
CA ARG A 180 -16.64 -14.85 17.49
C ARG A 180 -15.51 -15.70 18.06
N SER A 181 -14.36 -15.72 17.39
CA SER A 181 -13.18 -16.47 17.83
C SER A 181 -12.53 -15.95 19.11
N ARG A 182 -12.73 -14.65 19.45
CA ARG A 182 -12.25 -14.06 20.71
C ARG A 182 -13.18 -14.30 21.90
N ASN A 183 -14.43 -14.67 21.64
CA ASN A 183 -15.47 -14.88 22.64
C ASN A 183 -15.70 -16.37 22.96
N GLU A 184 -15.02 -17.30 22.27
CA GLU A 184 -14.93 -18.73 22.55
C GLU A 184 -13.64 -19.08 23.29
#